data_b54ab83084cc47831528ad9913f07d73
#
_entry.id   b54ab83084cc47831528ad9913f07d73
#
_cell.length_a   1.000
_cell.length_b   1.000
_cell.length_c   1.000
_cell.angle_alpha   90.00
_cell.angle_beta   90.00
_cell.angle_gamma   90.00
#
_symmetry.space_group_name_H-M   'P 1'
#
loop_
_entity.id
_entity.type
_entity.pdbx_description
1 polymer ?
#
loop_
_entity_poly.entity_id
_entity_poly.type
_entity_poly.pdbx_seq_one_letter_code
_entity_poly.pdbx_strand_id
1 'polypeptide(L)'
;MLVALERNRVVGFALTSPAADPDCDPVAEGEILELTVDPAHTRHGHGSRLVQACAETLKADRFSHGLIWLASTDDARRAFLSEAGWGPDGAHRELDLHGDGSVRVKQVRLHTDLADV
;
A
#
# COMPACT_ATOMS: atom_id res chain seq x y z
N MET A 1 6.47 2.23 11.14
CA MET A 1 5.19 2.92 10.93
C MET A 1 5.44 4.38 10.56
N LEU A 2 4.70 4.87 9.57
CA LEU A 2 4.74 6.26 9.13
C LEU A 2 3.44 6.94 9.48
N VAL A 3 3.49 8.22 9.85
CA VAL A 3 2.28 8.99 10.17
C VAL A 3 2.23 10.28 9.36
N ALA A 4 1.02 10.72 9.02
CA ALA A 4 0.76 12.04 8.45
C ALA A 4 0.20 12.94 9.55
N LEU A 5 0.72 14.16 9.64
CA LEU A 5 0.32 15.13 10.64
C LEU A 5 -0.30 16.36 9.99
N GLU A 6 -1.33 16.88 10.61
CA GLU A 6 -1.92 18.18 10.28
C GLU A 6 -2.13 18.93 11.59
N ARG A 7 -1.45 20.07 11.74
CA ARG A 7 -1.49 20.87 12.97
C ARG A 7 -1.21 20.06 14.25
N ASN A 8 -0.17 19.20 14.20
CA ASN A 8 0.24 18.30 15.27
C ASN A 8 -0.78 17.19 15.61
N ARG A 9 -1.77 16.98 14.75
CA ARG A 9 -2.75 15.90 14.90
C ARG A 9 -2.45 14.80 13.88
N VAL A 10 -2.49 13.55 14.31
CA VAL A 10 -2.33 12.41 13.40
C VAL A 10 -3.60 12.27 12.57
N VAL A 11 -3.47 12.38 11.24
CA VAL A 11 -4.58 12.29 10.30
C VAL A 11 -4.42 11.11 9.33
N GLY A 12 -3.34 10.36 9.44
CA GLY A 12 -3.13 9.18 8.63
C GLY A 12 -1.92 8.39 9.10
N PHE A 13 -1.83 7.14 8.66
CA PHE A 13 -0.67 6.30 8.94
C PHE A 13 -0.47 5.24 7.86
N ALA A 14 0.74 4.70 7.82
CA ALA A 14 1.08 3.58 6.94
C ALA A 14 2.03 2.62 7.65
N LEU A 15 1.94 1.35 7.30
CA LEU A 15 2.83 0.29 7.79
C LEU A 15 3.52 -0.36 6.60
N THR A 16 4.82 -0.59 6.72
CA THR A 16 5.63 -1.29 5.73
C THR A 16 6.29 -2.51 6.35
N SER A 17 6.56 -3.53 5.53
CA SER A 17 7.25 -4.75 5.96
C SER A 17 7.89 -5.43 4.75
N PRO A 18 8.77 -6.44 4.94
CA PRO A 18 9.13 -7.34 3.86
C PRO A 18 7.88 -8.03 3.30
N ALA A 19 7.85 -8.28 1.99
CA ALA A 19 6.72 -8.96 1.36
C ALA A 19 6.62 -10.40 1.88
N ALA A 20 5.40 -10.82 2.21
CA ALA A 20 5.13 -12.14 2.78
C ALA A 20 4.48 -13.10 1.80
N ASP A 21 4.14 -12.65 0.59
CA ASP A 21 3.50 -13.49 -0.41
C ASP A 21 4.42 -14.63 -0.86
N PRO A 22 3.88 -15.86 -1.09
CA PRO A 22 4.72 -17.01 -1.47
C PRO A 22 5.50 -16.82 -2.77
N ASP A 23 5.02 -15.98 -3.70
CA ASP A 23 5.67 -15.69 -4.98
C ASP A 23 6.65 -14.52 -4.91
N CYS A 24 6.85 -13.94 -3.72
CA CYS A 24 7.71 -12.78 -3.53
C CYS A 24 9.00 -13.13 -2.80
N ASP A 25 10.06 -12.37 -3.12
CA ASP A 25 11.34 -12.45 -2.42
C ASP A 25 11.34 -11.41 -1.28
N PRO A 26 11.30 -11.83 -0.01
CA PRO A 26 11.24 -10.89 1.12
C PRO A 26 12.53 -10.08 1.31
N VAL A 27 13.61 -10.41 0.61
CA VAL A 27 14.84 -9.61 0.62
C VAL A 27 14.78 -8.47 -0.40
N ALA A 28 14.20 -8.73 -1.58
CA ALA A 28 14.13 -7.76 -2.67
C ALA A 28 12.82 -6.97 -2.70
N GLU A 29 11.76 -7.51 -2.14
CA GLU A 29 10.42 -6.94 -2.25
C GLU A 29 9.85 -6.56 -0.89
N GLY A 30 9.41 -5.31 -0.77
CA GLY A 30 8.75 -4.79 0.42
C GLY A 30 7.29 -4.48 0.16
N GLU A 31 6.49 -4.42 1.21
CA GLU A 31 5.05 -4.28 1.10
C GLU A 31 4.54 -3.14 1.97
N ILE A 32 3.56 -2.40 1.46
CA ILE A 32 2.74 -1.50 2.26
C ILE A 32 1.58 -2.34 2.80
N LEU A 33 1.61 -2.63 4.11
CA LEU A 33 0.57 -3.44 4.75
C LEU A 33 -0.69 -2.66 5.03
N GLU A 34 -0.55 -1.38 5.35
CA GLU A 34 -1.65 -0.52 5.73
C GLU A 34 -1.40 0.89 5.22
N LEU A 35 -2.44 1.53 4.71
CA LEU A 35 -2.40 2.91 4.25
C LEU A 35 -3.77 3.52 4.54
N THR A 36 -3.83 4.36 5.55
CA THR A 36 -5.09 4.93 6.04
C THR A 36 -4.96 6.43 6.24
N VAL A 37 -5.93 7.19 5.74
CA VAL A 37 -6.07 8.63 5.98
C VAL A 37 -7.45 8.87 6.56
N ASP A 38 -7.52 9.72 7.59
CA ASP A 38 -8.80 10.11 8.20
C ASP A 38 -9.73 10.65 7.10
N PRO A 39 -10.94 10.11 6.96
CA PRO A 39 -11.89 10.58 5.93
C PRO A 39 -12.19 12.07 5.98
N ALA A 40 -12.12 12.68 7.17
CA ALA A 40 -12.32 14.12 7.33
C ALA A 40 -11.15 14.96 6.79
N HIS A 41 -10.00 14.33 6.50
CA HIS A 41 -8.77 15.00 6.05
C HIS A 41 -8.29 14.46 4.71
N THR A 42 -9.14 13.80 3.94
CA THR A 42 -8.82 13.37 2.57
C THR A 42 -8.73 14.58 1.65
N ARG A 43 -8.03 14.42 0.52
CA ARG A 43 -7.80 15.48 -0.47
C ARG A 43 -6.90 16.62 0.02
N HIS A 44 -6.18 16.44 1.13
CA HIS A 44 -5.18 17.38 1.62
C HIS A 44 -3.75 16.97 1.23
N GLY A 45 -3.60 15.97 0.36
CA GLY A 45 -2.31 15.47 -0.08
C GLY A 45 -1.62 14.50 0.89
N HIS A 46 -2.27 14.13 2.01
CA HIS A 46 -1.67 13.22 3.00
C HIS A 46 -1.43 11.82 2.44
N GLY A 47 -2.40 11.29 1.65
CA GLY A 47 -2.25 9.99 1.02
C GLY A 47 -1.05 9.93 0.08
N SER A 48 -0.89 10.95 -0.78
CA SER A 48 0.25 11.04 -1.71
C SER A 48 1.57 11.13 -0.97
N ARG A 49 1.64 11.91 0.10
CA ARG A 49 2.85 12.03 0.92
C ARG A 49 3.18 10.74 1.65
N LEU A 50 2.16 10.03 2.17
CA LEU A 50 2.37 8.74 2.81
C LEU A 50 2.87 7.69 1.82
N VAL A 51 2.29 7.61 0.62
CA VAL A 51 2.75 6.67 -0.41
C VAL A 51 4.19 6.97 -0.80
N GLN A 52 4.52 8.24 -1.03
CA GLN A 52 5.89 8.64 -1.36
C GLN A 52 6.86 8.31 -0.22
N ALA A 53 6.47 8.57 1.02
CA ALA A 53 7.29 8.25 2.19
C ALA A 53 7.47 6.74 2.36
N CYS A 54 6.43 5.94 2.08
CA CYS A 54 6.54 4.48 2.08
C CYS A 54 7.55 4.00 1.03
N ALA A 55 7.47 4.52 -0.19
CA ALA A 55 8.40 4.16 -1.26
C ALA A 55 9.85 4.52 -0.89
N GLU A 56 10.05 5.69 -0.33
CA GLU A 56 11.39 6.13 0.13
C GLU A 56 11.91 5.26 1.28
N THR A 57 11.03 4.90 2.21
CA THR A 57 11.38 4.01 3.34
C THR A 57 11.77 2.62 2.85
N LEU A 58 10.98 2.05 1.95
CA LEU A 58 11.28 0.74 1.38
C LEU A 58 12.60 0.76 0.61
N LYS A 59 12.87 1.81 -0.15
CA LYS A 59 14.15 1.97 -0.84
C LYS A 59 15.30 2.09 0.15
N ALA A 60 15.14 2.87 1.22
CA ALA A 60 16.16 3.02 2.27
C ALA A 60 16.42 1.69 2.98
N ASP A 61 15.41 0.83 3.10
CA ASP A 61 15.52 -0.51 3.66
C ASP A 61 16.07 -1.54 2.65
N ARG A 62 16.52 -1.06 1.48
CA ARG A 62 17.18 -1.83 0.42
C ARG A 62 16.25 -2.76 -0.38
N PHE A 63 14.96 -2.51 -0.37
CA PHE A 63 14.06 -3.19 -1.30
C PHE A 63 14.16 -2.56 -2.69
N SER A 64 14.06 -3.39 -3.73
CA SER A 64 14.07 -2.94 -5.13
C SER A 64 12.67 -2.76 -5.70
N HIS A 65 11.67 -3.42 -5.11
CA HIS A 65 10.27 -3.32 -5.51
C HIS A 65 9.37 -3.12 -4.30
N GLY A 66 8.29 -2.37 -4.49
CA GLY A 66 7.23 -2.20 -3.52
C GLY A 66 5.93 -2.84 -3.99
N LEU A 67 5.18 -3.40 -3.05
CA LEU A 67 3.90 -4.06 -3.31
C LEU A 67 2.82 -3.49 -2.40
N ILE A 68 1.59 -3.49 -2.87
CA ILE A 68 0.41 -3.19 -2.06
C ILE A 68 -0.78 -4.00 -2.55
N TRP A 69 -1.55 -4.54 -1.61
CA TRP A 69 -2.82 -5.20 -1.89
C TRP A 69 -3.97 -4.24 -1.64
N LEU A 70 -4.98 -4.27 -2.51
CA LEU A 70 -6.19 -3.47 -2.33
C LEU A 70 -7.41 -4.26 -2.81
N ALA A 71 -8.59 -3.88 -2.31
CA ALA A 71 -9.84 -4.49 -2.76
C ALA A 71 -10.00 -4.26 -4.28
N SER A 72 -10.42 -5.30 -5.01
CA SER A 72 -10.58 -5.22 -6.46
C SER A 72 -11.62 -4.19 -6.90
N THR A 73 -12.53 -3.83 -5.99
CA THR A 73 -13.61 -2.85 -6.23
C THR A 73 -13.24 -1.43 -5.80
N ASP A 74 -12.07 -1.23 -5.20
CA ASP A 74 -11.64 0.09 -4.74
C ASP A 74 -10.99 0.87 -5.89
N ASP A 75 -11.82 1.35 -6.79
CA ASP A 75 -11.37 2.06 -7.99
C ASP A 75 -10.69 3.38 -7.67
N ALA A 76 -11.14 4.07 -6.62
CA ALA A 76 -10.55 5.34 -6.20
C ALA A 76 -9.11 5.15 -5.73
N ARG A 77 -8.86 4.14 -4.90
CA ARG A 77 -7.50 3.83 -4.43
C ARG A 77 -6.62 3.34 -5.59
N ARG A 78 -7.17 2.53 -6.48
CA ARG A 78 -6.44 2.06 -7.66
C ARG A 78 -6.00 3.23 -8.54
N ALA A 79 -6.90 4.17 -8.85
CA ALA A 79 -6.58 5.35 -9.64
C ALA A 79 -5.53 6.21 -8.97
N PHE A 80 -5.65 6.41 -7.66
CA PHE A 80 -4.70 7.16 -6.86
C PHE A 80 -3.29 6.55 -6.91
N LEU A 81 -3.19 5.24 -6.72
CA LEU A 81 -1.90 4.53 -6.77
C LEU A 81 -1.32 4.51 -8.19
N SER A 82 -2.17 4.38 -9.21
CA SER A 82 -1.74 4.43 -10.61
C SER A 82 -1.11 5.78 -10.95
N GLU A 83 -1.68 6.87 -10.47
CA GLU A 83 -1.09 8.22 -10.63
C GLU A 83 0.26 8.35 -9.92
N ALA A 84 0.46 7.61 -8.83
CA ALA A 84 1.72 7.58 -8.10
C ALA A 84 2.76 6.64 -8.73
N GLY A 85 2.43 5.98 -9.84
CA GLY A 85 3.36 5.11 -10.57
C GLY A 85 3.26 3.62 -10.22
N TRP A 86 2.25 3.23 -9.44
CA TRP A 86 2.00 1.82 -9.12
C TRP A 86 1.07 1.20 -10.16
N GLY A 87 1.36 -0.02 -10.57
CA GLY A 87 0.56 -0.72 -11.57
C GLY A 87 0.27 -2.17 -11.18
N PRO A 88 -0.76 -2.80 -11.79
CA PRO A 88 -1.09 -4.18 -11.49
C PRO A 88 0.00 -5.14 -11.97
N ASP A 89 0.29 -6.17 -11.18
CA ASP A 89 1.24 -7.22 -11.55
C ASP A 89 0.55 -8.53 -11.94
N GLY A 90 -0.78 -8.56 -11.99
CA GLY A 90 -1.56 -9.73 -12.35
C GLY A 90 -1.91 -10.64 -11.18
N ALA A 91 -1.34 -10.43 -10.00
CA ALA A 91 -1.66 -11.23 -8.83
C ALA A 91 -3.00 -10.81 -8.22
N HIS A 92 -3.75 -11.79 -7.77
CA HIS A 92 -5.02 -11.59 -7.10
C HIS A 92 -5.20 -12.64 -6.01
N ARG A 93 -6.01 -12.31 -5.02
CA ARG A 93 -6.33 -13.23 -3.92
C ARG A 93 -7.70 -12.91 -3.35
N GLU A 94 -8.18 -13.80 -2.52
CA GLU A 94 -9.43 -13.63 -1.79
C GLU A 94 -9.16 -13.76 -0.30
N LEU A 95 -9.58 -12.75 0.47
CA LEU A 95 -9.46 -12.77 1.92
C LEU A 95 -10.77 -13.20 2.55
N ASP A 96 -10.70 -14.16 3.45
CA ASP A 96 -11.83 -14.60 4.28
C ASP A 96 -11.75 -13.83 5.61
N LEU A 97 -12.60 -12.81 5.76
CA LEU A 97 -12.51 -11.88 6.89
C LEU A 97 -12.92 -12.50 8.22
N HIS A 98 -13.70 -13.57 8.20
CA HIS A 98 -14.19 -14.21 9.42
C HIS A 98 -13.69 -15.64 9.63
N GLY A 99 -12.92 -16.16 8.68
CA GLY A 99 -12.38 -17.51 8.75
C GLY A 99 -13.41 -18.62 8.49
N ASP A 100 -14.65 -18.29 8.19
CA ASP A 100 -15.74 -19.25 7.96
C ASP A 100 -16.33 -19.18 6.54
N GLY A 101 -15.77 -18.35 5.68
CA GLY A 101 -16.23 -18.16 4.31
C GLY A 101 -17.46 -17.26 4.16
N SER A 102 -17.98 -16.69 5.25
CA SER A 102 -19.18 -15.84 5.21
C SER A 102 -18.96 -14.49 4.56
N VAL A 103 -17.76 -13.91 4.71
CA VAL A 103 -17.38 -12.64 4.09
C VAL A 103 -16.02 -12.79 3.44
N ARG A 104 -15.97 -12.62 2.12
CA ARG A 104 -14.75 -12.73 1.33
C ARG A 104 -14.53 -11.45 0.54
N VAL A 105 -13.29 -10.98 0.52
CA VAL A 105 -12.89 -9.77 -0.23
C VAL A 105 -11.89 -10.17 -1.29
N LYS A 106 -12.22 -9.89 -2.54
CA LYS A 106 -11.28 -10.08 -3.65
C LYS A 106 -10.30 -8.92 -3.67
N GLN A 107 -9.01 -9.24 -3.77
CA GLN A 107 -7.94 -8.25 -3.83
C GLN A 107 -7.08 -8.42 -5.06
N VAL A 108 -6.53 -7.31 -5.51
CA VAL A 108 -5.52 -7.25 -6.56
C VAL A 108 -4.25 -6.65 -5.98
N ARG A 109 -3.11 -7.02 -6.56
CA ARG A 109 -1.81 -6.51 -6.14
C ARG A 109 -1.29 -5.49 -7.14
N LEU A 110 -0.82 -4.35 -6.62
CA LEU A 110 -0.08 -3.37 -7.40
C LEU A 110 1.38 -3.38 -6.96
N HIS A 111 2.26 -3.01 -7.87
CA HIS A 111 3.69 -2.94 -7.62
C HIS A 111 4.32 -1.71 -8.26
N THR A 112 5.48 -1.36 -7.79
CA THR A 112 6.31 -0.32 -8.40
C THR A 112 7.79 -0.67 -8.25
N ASP A 113 8.59 -0.22 -9.22
CA ASP A 113 10.05 -0.29 -9.15
C ASP A 113 10.53 0.88 -8.29
N LEU A 114 11.36 0.61 -7.30
CA LEU A 114 11.88 1.63 -6.37
C LEU A 114 13.16 2.30 -6.86
N ALA A 115 13.70 1.90 -8.01
CA ALA A 115 14.92 2.47 -8.54
C ALA A 115 14.81 3.98 -8.82
N ASP A 116 13.61 4.43 -9.21
CA ASP A 116 13.36 5.82 -9.58
C ASP A 116 12.81 6.68 -8.40
N VAL A 117 12.80 6.13 -7.21
CA VAL A 117 12.34 6.85 -6.03
C VAL A 117 13.46 7.69 -5.43
#